data_b2f69f9cd7ce29ef01efeba689d42829
#
_entry.id   b2f69f9cd7ce29ef01efeba689d42829
#
_cell.length_a   1.000
_cell.length_b   1.000
_cell.length_c   1.000
_cell.angle_alpha   90.00
_cell.angle_beta   90.00
_cell.angle_gamma   90.00
#
_symmetry.space_group_name_H-M   'P 1'
#
loop_
_entity.id
_entity.type
_entity.pdbx_description
1 polymer ?
#
loop_
_entity_poly.entity_id
_entity_poly.type
_entity_poly.pdbx_seq_one_letter_code
_entity_poly.pdbx_strand_id
1 'polypeptide(L)'
;MVTLDVRPQLLDTLSALRDRVAAARFPLPLAGAPRARANRDELLAQLDDYLVPRLRHPEAPLLAVVGGSTGAGKSTLVNSLVGRRVSEAGVLRPTTRTPVLVCHPEDHHWFSGMRVLPALTRVWDPGRDPAEEFPPTDDEHARVLRVETADTLPRGLALLDAPDVDSLIADNRVLAAELICAADVWIMVTTAARYADAVPWHLLRTAKEYDATLVTVLDRVPHQVVSEVSRQYGALLTKAGLGDVPRFTVPELPESAWGAGLLPATAVAPLKSWLVHHAQDPAARQHIMARTAYGLLDSLKSRMPELAGAAAAQYAAALRLTSAVDAAYDSEHARVRSRLQSGAVLAGDALKRWRTFPLDCTAAELLDALVESLAALLLCAVTAADERVDDAWRREPAARAPELAARDTSLESAEHRIGLAARRWRRELEEYAEDEVRVLERTGAPDPEVVAALVATAVLGGRRARTAGEGLAERLGAHGVLRLRDRAGRLLAEHVDRVMYAERERRLAPLDALDVHPEPQAELIAALSVLQKER
;
A
#
# COMPACT_ATOMS: atom_id res chain seq x y z
N MET A 1 -32.15 15.22 -22.03
CA MET A 1 -31.01 14.64 -22.77
C MET A 1 -29.76 15.08 -22.02
N VAL A 2 -29.14 14.19 -21.26
CA VAL A 2 -27.93 14.52 -20.52
C VAL A 2 -26.76 14.25 -21.47
N THR A 3 -26.25 15.30 -22.10
CA THR A 3 -25.00 15.24 -22.84
C THR A 3 -23.86 15.39 -21.85
N LEU A 4 -22.89 14.48 -21.87
CA LEU A 4 -21.62 14.67 -21.16
C LEU A 4 -20.91 15.88 -21.79
N ASP A 5 -21.06 17.04 -21.16
CA ASP A 5 -20.29 18.24 -21.54
C ASP A 5 -18.88 18.08 -20.97
N VAL A 6 -17.98 17.51 -21.77
CA VAL A 6 -16.60 17.22 -21.36
C VAL A 6 -15.79 18.51 -21.43
N ARG A 7 -15.73 19.23 -20.32
CA ARG A 7 -14.87 20.40 -20.18
C ARG A 7 -13.41 19.94 -19.99
N PRO A 8 -12.43 20.61 -20.61
CA PRO A 8 -11.01 20.32 -20.40
C PRO A 8 -10.63 20.31 -18.91
N GLN A 9 -11.20 21.24 -18.12
CA GLN A 9 -10.97 21.32 -16.67
C GLN A 9 -11.40 20.04 -15.91
N LEU A 10 -12.45 19.37 -16.36
CA LEU A 10 -12.89 18.11 -15.75
C LEU A 10 -11.84 17.00 -15.93
N LEU A 11 -11.23 16.90 -17.12
CA LEU A 11 -10.18 15.92 -17.39
C LEU A 11 -8.91 16.18 -16.57
N ASP A 12 -8.50 17.42 -16.45
CA ASP A 12 -7.35 17.81 -15.64
C ASP A 12 -7.61 17.51 -14.15
N THR A 13 -8.81 17.80 -13.69
CA THR A 13 -9.23 17.52 -12.30
C THR A 13 -9.26 16.02 -12.02
N LEU A 14 -9.77 15.20 -12.95
CA LEU A 14 -9.78 13.74 -12.82
C LEU A 14 -8.36 13.17 -12.84
N SER A 15 -7.47 13.70 -13.67
CA SER A 15 -6.07 13.30 -13.70
C SER A 15 -5.37 13.62 -12.38
N ALA A 16 -5.58 14.82 -11.84
CA ALA A 16 -5.06 15.20 -10.53
C ALA A 16 -5.62 14.33 -9.39
N LEU A 17 -6.93 14.03 -9.41
CA LEU A 17 -7.57 13.14 -8.45
C LEU A 17 -6.97 11.73 -8.52
N ARG A 18 -6.79 11.20 -9.73
CA ARG A 18 -6.16 9.90 -9.99
C ARG A 18 -4.77 9.83 -9.35
N ASP A 19 -3.95 10.87 -9.53
CA ASP A 19 -2.59 10.90 -8.98
C ASP A 19 -2.60 10.93 -7.44
N ARG A 20 -3.57 11.62 -6.81
CA ARG A 20 -3.75 11.61 -5.36
C ARG A 20 -4.20 10.23 -4.85
N VAL A 21 -5.09 9.55 -5.58
CA VAL A 21 -5.49 8.17 -5.25
C VAL A 21 -4.30 7.22 -5.37
N ALA A 22 -3.49 7.36 -6.43
CA ALA A 22 -2.30 6.53 -6.64
C ALA A 22 -1.23 6.73 -5.55
N ALA A 23 -1.08 7.96 -5.05
CA ALA A 23 -0.14 8.29 -3.98
C ALA A 23 -0.57 7.76 -2.61
N ALA A 24 -1.86 7.46 -2.40
CA ALA A 24 -2.36 6.98 -1.11
C ALA A 24 -1.82 5.58 -0.78
N ARG A 25 -1.14 5.45 0.35
CA ARG A 25 -0.53 4.19 0.83
C ARG A 25 -1.13 3.74 2.14
N PHE A 26 -1.23 2.42 2.32
CA PHE A 26 -1.79 1.81 3.53
C PHE A 26 -0.87 0.68 4.03
N PRO A 27 0.38 0.99 4.45
CA PRO A 27 1.37 -0.03 4.81
C PRO A 27 1.06 -0.70 6.15
N LEU A 28 0.52 0.03 7.13
CA LEU A 28 0.24 -0.53 8.44
C LEU A 28 -0.95 -1.49 8.40
N PRO A 29 -0.86 -2.67 9.08
CA PRO A 29 -1.86 -3.73 9.02
C PRO A 29 -3.08 -3.45 9.91
N LEU A 30 -3.74 -2.33 9.68
CA LEU A 30 -4.99 -1.98 10.34
C LEU A 30 -6.16 -2.79 9.75
N ALA A 31 -7.20 -3.03 10.53
CA ALA A 31 -8.36 -3.82 10.10
C ALA A 31 -9.00 -3.31 8.78
N GLY A 32 -9.00 -1.99 8.55
CA GLY A 32 -9.50 -1.35 7.31
C GLY A 32 -8.52 -1.32 6.14
N ALA A 33 -7.22 -1.63 6.34
CA ALA A 33 -6.19 -1.46 5.31
C ALA A 33 -6.40 -2.36 4.06
N PRO A 34 -6.80 -3.64 4.17
CA PRO A 34 -7.07 -4.46 2.99
C PRO A 34 -8.21 -3.89 2.14
N ARG A 35 -9.29 -3.42 2.79
CA ARG A 35 -10.42 -2.79 2.08
C ARG A 35 -10.01 -1.47 1.42
N ALA A 36 -9.20 -0.66 2.09
CA ALA A 36 -8.70 0.61 1.54
C ALA A 36 -7.80 0.37 0.32
N ARG A 37 -6.92 -0.63 0.36
CA ARG A 37 -6.10 -1.02 -0.79
C ARG A 37 -6.96 -1.47 -1.96
N ALA A 38 -7.92 -2.38 -1.72
CA ALA A 38 -8.84 -2.84 -2.76
C ALA A 38 -9.65 -1.69 -3.37
N ASN A 39 -10.18 -0.78 -2.54
CA ASN A 39 -10.92 0.40 -3.00
C ASN A 39 -10.03 1.34 -3.83
N ARG A 40 -8.78 1.58 -3.41
CA ARG A 40 -7.81 2.37 -4.18
C ARG A 40 -7.54 1.75 -5.54
N ASP A 41 -7.21 0.46 -5.57
CA ASP A 41 -6.81 -0.25 -6.80
C ASP A 41 -7.98 -0.31 -7.79
N GLU A 42 -9.19 -0.53 -7.30
CA GLU A 42 -10.40 -0.51 -8.11
C GLU A 42 -10.73 0.89 -8.63
N LEU A 43 -10.54 1.95 -7.82
CA LEU A 43 -10.71 3.33 -8.28
C LEU A 43 -9.71 3.69 -9.36
N LEU A 44 -8.45 3.29 -9.22
CA LEU A 44 -7.42 3.53 -10.23
C LEU A 44 -7.77 2.82 -11.53
N ALA A 45 -8.17 1.55 -11.48
CA ALA A 45 -8.59 0.82 -12.67
C ALA A 45 -9.78 1.52 -13.36
N GLN A 46 -10.79 1.98 -12.61
CA GLN A 46 -11.93 2.69 -13.17
C GLN A 46 -11.58 4.05 -13.78
N LEU A 47 -10.64 4.77 -13.17
CA LEU A 47 -10.16 6.05 -13.71
C LEU A 47 -9.31 5.85 -14.97
N ASP A 48 -8.37 4.90 -14.94
CA ASP A 48 -7.37 4.68 -15.99
C ASP A 48 -7.96 3.89 -17.18
N ASP A 49 -8.79 2.90 -16.94
CA ASP A 49 -9.30 2.00 -17.97
C ASP A 49 -10.65 2.44 -18.56
N TYR A 50 -11.41 3.22 -17.79
CA TYR A 50 -12.74 3.64 -18.24
C TYR A 50 -12.93 5.16 -18.28
N LEU A 51 -12.96 5.83 -17.13
CA LEU A 51 -13.51 7.17 -17.04
C LEU A 51 -12.71 8.19 -17.86
N VAL A 52 -11.39 8.25 -17.67
CA VAL A 52 -10.52 9.21 -18.39
C VAL A 52 -10.45 8.90 -19.88
N PRO A 53 -10.21 7.65 -20.34
CA PRO A 53 -10.22 7.32 -21.76
C PRO A 53 -11.57 7.60 -22.42
N ARG A 54 -12.66 7.28 -21.75
CA ARG A 54 -14.02 7.44 -22.30
C ARG A 54 -14.43 8.90 -22.44
N LEU A 55 -14.05 9.75 -21.50
CA LEU A 55 -14.27 11.19 -21.58
C LEU A 55 -13.40 11.86 -22.66
N ARG A 56 -12.19 11.33 -22.89
CA ARG A 56 -11.31 11.82 -23.99
C ARG A 56 -11.79 11.40 -25.37
N HIS A 57 -12.42 10.25 -25.47
CA HIS A 57 -12.80 9.59 -26.73
C HIS A 57 -14.25 9.10 -26.68
N PRO A 58 -15.24 10.00 -26.66
CA PRO A 58 -16.66 9.63 -26.61
C PRO A 58 -17.12 8.89 -27.87
N GLU A 59 -16.36 8.97 -28.97
CA GLU A 59 -16.62 8.27 -30.23
C GLU A 59 -16.12 6.82 -30.25
N ALA A 60 -15.32 6.40 -29.26
CA ALA A 60 -14.79 5.03 -29.20
C ALA A 60 -15.91 3.97 -29.16
N PRO A 61 -15.69 2.77 -29.73
CA PRO A 61 -16.67 1.71 -29.73
C PRO A 61 -17.12 1.32 -28.30
N LEU A 62 -18.40 0.91 -28.16
CA LEU A 62 -18.90 0.34 -26.92
C LEU A 62 -18.15 -0.96 -26.60
N LEU A 63 -17.60 -1.05 -25.40
CA LEU A 63 -16.96 -2.26 -24.90
C LEU A 63 -17.97 -3.07 -24.05
N ALA A 64 -18.44 -4.20 -24.59
CA ALA A 64 -19.29 -5.13 -23.88
C ALA A 64 -18.44 -6.28 -23.34
N VAL A 65 -18.31 -6.35 -22.01
CA VAL A 65 -17.54 -7.38 -21.31
C VAL A 65 -18.46 -8.52 -20.89
N VAL A 66 -18.12 -9.74 -21.31
CA VAL A 66 -18.85 -10.96 -20.96
C VAL A 66 -18.16 -11.63 -19.78
N GLY A 67 -18.80 -11.55 -18.61
CA GLY A 67 -18.31 -12.11 -17.36
C GLY A 67 -19.28 -13.13 -16.77
N GLY A 68 -18.80 -13.93 -15.82
CA GLY A 68 -19.60 -14.94 -15.13
C GLY A 68 -18.76 -16.09 -14.60
N SER A 69 -19.43 -17.01 -13.92
CA SER A 69 -18.76 -18.15 -13.27
C SER A 69 -18.16 -19.14 -14.26
N THR A 70 -17.25 -19.95 -13.77
CA THR A 70 -16.66 -21.07 -14.53
C THR A 70 -17.74 -21.98 -15.09
N GLY A 71 -17.66 -22.25 -16.39
CA GLY A 71 -18.60 -23.13 -17.07
C GLY A 71 -19.98 -22.52 -17.32
N ALA A 72 -20.16 -21.19 -17.14
CA ALA A 72 -21.41 -20.50 -17.40
C ALA A 72 -21.75 -20.36 -18.91
N GLY A 73 -20.83 -20.66 -19.83
CA GLY A 73 -21.04 -20.55 -21.27
C GLY A 73 -20.56 -19.24 -21.90
N LYS A 74 -19.72 -18.43 -21.21
CA LYS A 74 -19.22 -17.14 -21.69
C LYS A 74 -18.58 -17.19 -23.07
N SER A 75 -17.55 -18.00 -23.24
CA SER A 75 -16.83 -18.15 -24.52
C SER A 75 -17.73 -18.73 -25.63
N THR A 76 -18.63 -19.64 -25.29
CA THR A 76 -19.66 -20.14 -26.24
C THR A 76 -20.58 -19.00 -26.67
N LEU A 77 -21.03 -18.16 -25.75
CA LEU A 77 -21.88 -17.01 -26.05
C LEU A 77 -21.14 -16.01 -26.95
N VAL A 78 -19.90 -15.65 -26.62
CA VAL A 78 -19.06 -14.74 -27.43
C VAL A 78 -18.88 -15.30 -28.85
N ASN A 79 -18.45 -16.55 -28.98
CA ASN A 79 -18.29 -17.24 -30.27
C ASN A 79 -19.56 -17.20 -31.09
N SER A 80 -20.72 -17.43 -30.46
CA SER A 80 -22.02 -17.45 -31.12
C SER A 80 -22.50 -16.05 -31.56
N LEU A 81 -22.22 -15.00 -30.76
CA LEU A 81 -22.49 -13.61 -31.13
C LEU A 81 -21.62 -13.16 -32.33
N VAL A 82 -20.38 -13.60 -32.36
CA VAL A 82 -19.43 -13.36 -33.45
C VAL A 82 -19.74 -14.24 -34.68
N GLY A 83 -20.30 -15.44 -34.48
CA GLY A 83 -20.61 -16.40 -35.54
C GLY A 83 -19.45 -17.29 -35.97
N ARG A 84 -18.31 -17.22 -35.29
CA ARG A 84 -17.16 -18.10 -35.45
C ARG A 84 -16.43 -18.31 -34.10
N ARG A 85 -15.60 -19.33 -34.02
CA ARG A 85 -14.80 -19.59 -32.86
C ARG A 85 -13.63 -18.56 -32.78
N VAL A 86 -13.63 -17.73 -31.75
CA VAL A 86 -12.62 -16.71 -31.46
C VAL A 86 -12.01 -16.90 -30.07
N SER A 87 -12.71 -17.59 -29.17
CA SER A 87 -12.27 -17.89 -27.82
C SER A 87 -12.42 -19.39 -27.56
N GLU A 88 -11.57 -19.91 -26.67
CA GLU A 88 -11.65 -21.32 -26.27
C GLU A 88 -12.95 -21.60 -25.50
N ALA A 89 -13.74 -22.52 -26.00
CA ALA A 89 -14.88 -23.06 -25.30
C ALA A 89 -14.61 -24.55 -25.03
N GLY A 90 -14.27 -24.93 -23.83
CA GLY A 90 -13.90 -26.29 -23.49
C GLY A 90 -14.51 -26.81 -22.20
N VAL A 91 -14.52 -28.15 -22.03
CA VAL A 91 -15.01 -28.84 -20.82
C VAL A 91 -13.89 -29.02 -19.78
N LEU A 92 -12.63 -28.94 -20.22
CA LEU A 92 -11.45 -29.07 -19.36
C LEU A 92 -11.14 -27.70 -18.71
N ARG A 93 -10.93 -27.68 -17.41
CA ARG A 93 -10.74 -26.48 -16.58
C ARG A 93 -9.26 -26.19 -16.31
N PRO A 94 -8.84 -24.90 -16.24
CA PRO A 94 -9.52 -23.65 -16.58
C PRO A 94 -9.46 -23.38 -18.09
N THR A 95 -10.56 -22.93 -18.69
CA THR A 95 -10.73 -22.83 -20.15
C THR A 95 -10.28 -21.51 -20.75
N THR A 96 -10.38 -20.39 -20.05
CA THR A 96 -9.98 -19.07 -20.57
C THR A 96 -8.99 -18.42 -19.62
N ARG A 97 -7.69 -18.47 -19.96
CA ARG A 97 -6.62 -17.78 -19.21
C ARG A 97 -6.36 -16.40 -19.76
N THR A 98 -6.38 -16.26 -21.08
CA THR A 98 -6.11 -15.00 -21.79
C THR A 98 -7.43 -14.39 -22.26
N PRO A 99 -7.78 -13.17 -21.86
CA PRO A 99 -8.96 -12.48 -22.34
C PRO A 99 -8.86 -12.22 -23.85
N VAL A 100 -10.01 -12.33 -24.52
CA VAL A 100 -10.13 -12.15 -25.97
C VAL A 100 -11.07 -11.00 -26.27
N LEU A 101 -10.56 -9.95 -26.90
CA LEU A 101 -11.35 -8.83 -27.40
C LEU A 101 -11.61 -9.00 -28.89
N VAL A 102 -12.87 -8.89 -29.31
CA VAL A 102 -13.27 -9.00 -30.71
C VAL A 102 -13.96 -7.71 -31.13
N CYS A 103 -13.51 -7.09 -32.21
CA CYS A 103 -14.10 -5.87 -32.75
C CYS A 103 -14.25 -5.91 -34.28
N HIS A 104 -14.96 -4.93 -34.85
CA HIS A 104 -14.98 -4.76 -36.30
C HIS A 104 -13.58 -4.38 -36.82
N PRO A 105 -13.13 -4.83 -38.01
CA PRO A 105 -11.80 -4.50 -38.54
C PRO A 105 -11.50 -2.98 -38.59
N GLU A 106 -12.50 -2.15 -38.90
CA GLU A 106 -12.31 -0.70 -38.92
C GLU A 106 -12.16 -0.08 -37.53
N ASP A 107 -12.63 -0.75 -36.49
CA ASP A 107 -12.50 -0.31 -35.09
C ASP A 107 -11.20 -0.83 -34.42
N HIS A 108 -10.43 -1.67 -35.11
CA HIS A 108 -9.20 -2.28 -34.58
C HIS A 108 -8.21 -1.25 -34.03
N HIS A 109 -8.09 -0.09 -34.67
CA HIS A 109 -7.17 0.98 -34.24
C HIS A 109 -7.46 1.51 -32.83
N TRP A 110 -8.68 1.33 -32.29
CA TRP A 110 -9.02 1.69 -30.91
C TRP A 110 -8.38 0.74 -29.88
N PHE A 111 -8.25 -0.52 -30.22
CA PHE A 111 -7.87 -1.60 -29.31
C PHE A 111 -6.45 -2.11 -29.51
N SER A 112 -5.81 -1.80 -30.64
CA SER A 112 -4.41 -2.18 -30.92
C SER A 112 -3.38 -1.41 -30.08
N GLY A 113 -3.74 -0.23 -29.59
CA GLY A 113 -2.88 0.58 -28.72
C GLY A 113 -3.24 0.46 -27.24
N MET A 114 -2.58 1.27 -26.41
CA MET A 114 -2.74 1.29 -24.94
C MET A 114 -3.89 2.21 -24.46
N ARG A 115 -4.88 2.50 -25.31
CA ARG A 115 -5.99 3.42 -24.97
C ARG A 115 -7.06 2.77 -24.09
N VAL A 116 -7.26 1.47 -24.22
CA VAL A 116 -8.22 0.67 -23.47
C VAL A 116 -7.43 -0.42 -22.77
N LEU A 117 -7.61 -0.62 -21.47
CA LEU A 117 -6.87 -1.60 -20.68
C LEU A 117 -5.34 -1.49 -20.83
N PRO A 118 -4.73 -0.35 -20.48
CA PRO A 118 -3.30 -0.08 -20.73
C PRO A 118 -2.36 -1.06 -20.01
N ALA A 119 -2.81 -1.72 -18.96
CA ALA A 119 -2.02 -2.69 -18.20
C ALA A 119 -1.84 -4.06 -18.92
N LEU A 120 -2.52 -4.28 -20.06
CA LEU A 120 -2.48 -5.54 -20.78
C LEU A 120 -1.63 -5.42 -22.06
N THR A 121 -0.70 -6.35 -22.26
CA THR A 121 0.08 -6.46 -23.49
C THR A 121 -0.81 -6.96 -24.63
N ARG A 122 -0.76 -6.32 -25.80
CA ARG A 122 -1.54 -6.71 -26.97
C ARG A 122 -0.85 -7.84 -27.75
N VAL A 123 -1.63 -8.87 -28.09
CA VAL A 123 -1.19 -9.90 -29.03
C VAL A 123 -2.20 -9.95 -30.18
N TRP A 124 -1.67 -9.85 -31.38
CA TRP A 124 -2.42 -9.93 -32.62
C TRP A 124 -1.85 -11.07 -33.46
N ASP A 125 -2.65 -12.11 -33.67
CA ASP A 125 -2.30 -13.24 -34.54
C ASP A 125 -3.53 -13.72 -35.33
N PRO A 126 -3.82 -13.11 -36.48
CA PRO A 126 -5.07 -13.35 -37.23
C PRO A 126 -5.15 -14.74 -37.90
N GLY A 127 -4.13 -15.58 -37.80
CA GLY A 127 -4.09 -16.90 -38.43
C GLY A 127 -4.01 -18.09 -37.48
N ARG A 128 -3.95 -17.82 -36.19
CA ARG A 128 -3.72 -18.86 -35.19
C ARG A 128 -5.00 -19.58 -34.76
N ASP A 129 -4.90 -20.91 -34.55
CA ASP A 129 -6.01 -21.67 -33.93
C ASP A 129 -6.25 -21.18 -32.50
N PRO A 130 -7.48 -20.84 -32.12
CA PRO A 130 -7.81 -20.46 -30.75
C PRO A 130 -7.41 -21.49 -29.68
N ALA A 131 -7.22 -22.75 -30.05
CA ALA A 131 -6.80 -23.84 -29.16
C ALA A 131 -5.28 -23.88 -28.89
N GLU A 132 -4.46 -23.14 -29.64
CA GLU A 132 -3.03 -23.09 -29.41
C GLU A 132 -2.68 -22.14 -28.25
N GLU A 133 -2.04 -22.65 -27.20
CA GLU A 133 -1.50 -21.83 -26.12
C GLU A 133 -0.42 -20.87 -26.65
N PHE A 134 -0.40 -19.63 -26.15
CA PHE A 134 0.70 -18.73 -26.45
C PHE A 134 1.98 -19.30 -25.85
N PRO A 135 3.12 -19.22 -26.57
CA PRO A 135 4.40 -19.54 -25.97
C PRO A 135 4.56 -18.68 -24.71
N PRO A 136 5.13 -19.23 -23.62
CA PRO A 136 5.43 -18.44 -22.45
C PRO A 136 6.20 -17.20 -22.88
N THR A 137 5.68 -16.02 -22.57
CA THR A 137 6.46 -14.79 -22.70
C THR A 137 7.60 -14.90 -21.69
N ASP A 138 8.79 -14.36 -22.03
CA ASP A 138 9.95 -14.35 -21.14
C ASP A 138 9.66 -13.71 -19.78
N ASP A 139 8.52 -13.04 -19.65
CA ASP A 139 7.96 -12.51 -18.41
C ASP A 139 6.77 -13.38 -17.97
N GLU A 140 7.00 -14.27 -17.00
CA GLU A 140 6.00 -15.19 -16.41
C GLU A 140 4.75 -14.47 -15.86
N HIS A 141 4.78 -13.13 -15.79
CA HIS A 141 3.75 -12.24 -15.25
C HIS A 141 3.11 -11.32 -16.29
N ALA A 142 3.47 -11.43 -17.58
CA ALA A 142 2.89 -10.58 -18.62
C ALA A 142 1.40 -10.89 -18.81
N ARG A 143 0.56 -9.95 -18.41
CA ARG A 143 -0.88 -9.98 -18.64
C ARG A 143 -1.15 -9.64 -20.11
N VAL A 144 -1.74 -10.58 -20.84
CA VAL A 144 -1.94 -10.51 -22.29
C VAL A 144 -3.42 -10.33 -22.62
N LEU A 145 -3.72 -9.44 -23.57
CA LEU A 145 -5.01 -9.29 -24.22
C LEU A 145 -4.90 -9.68 -25.68
N ARG A 146 -5.62 -10.72 -26.09
CA ARG A 146 -5.72 -11.10 -27.52
C ARG A 146 -6.77 -10.24 -28.20
N VAL A 147 -6.39 -9.56 -29.30
CA VAL A 147 -7.30 -8.75 -30.10
C VAL A 147 -7.58 -9.46 -31.41
N GLU A 148 -8.86 -9.67 -31.70
CA GLU A 148 -9.37 -10.32 -32.89
C GLU A 148 -10.29 -9.38 -33.66
N THR A 149 -10.44 -9.58 -34.97
CA THR A 149 -11.41 -8.82 -35.77
C THR A 149 -12.44 -9.71 -36.40
N ALA A 150 -13.69 -9.23 -36.51
CA ALA A 150 -14.77 -9.93 -37.17
C ALA A 150 -15.72 -8.97 -37.88
N ASP A 151 -15.88 -9.12 -39.19
CA ASP A 151 -16.83 -8.33 -40.01
C ASP A 151 -18.30 -8.58 -39.63
N THR A 152 -18.57 -9.67 -38.89
CA THR A 152 -19.90 -10.02 -38.39
C THR A 152 -20.38 -9.18 -37.21
N LEU A 153 -19.44 -8.46 -36.54
CA LEU A 153 -19.78 -7.46 -35.55
C LEU A 153 -20.03 -6.10 -36.23
N PRO A 154 -20.97 -5.32 -35.73
CA PRO A 154 -21.19 -3.96 -36.27
C PRO A 154 -20.03 -3.05 -35.81
N ARG A 155 -19.77 -2.02 -36.60
CA ARG A 155 -18.92 -0.90 -36.16
C ARG A 155 -19.47 -0.30 -34.86
N GLY A 156 -18.60 0.16 -34.02
CA GLY A 156 -18.94 0.76 -32.73
C GLY A 156 -19.26 -0.24 -31.62
N LEU A 157 -19.04 -1.54 -31.83
CA LEU A 157 -19.16 -2.59 -30.82
C LEU A 157 -17.89 -3.44 -30.73
N ALA A 158 -17.38 -3.61 -29.51
CA ALA A 158 -16.38 -4.61 -29.18
C ALA A 158 -16.93 -5.55 -28.10
N LEU A 159 -16.65 -6.84 -28.24
CA LEU A 159 -16.97 -7.88 -27.25
C LEU A 159 -15.68 -8.36 -26.60
N LEU A 160 -15.68 -8.49 -25.28
CA LEU A 160 -14.54 -9.02 -24.54
C LEU A 160 -14.97 -10.25 -23.74
N ASP A 161 -14.35 -11.39 -24.02
CA ASP A 161 -14.49 -12.61 -23.23
C ASP A 161 -13.55 -12.55 -22.04
N ALA A 162 -14.10 -12.39 -20.83
CA ALA A 162 -13.33 -12.27 -19.61
C ALA A 162 -13.07 -13.64 -18.95
N PRO A 163 -11.96 -13.79 -18.20
CA PRO A 163 -11.72 -14.96 -17.37
C PRO A 163 -12.84 -15.19 -16.34
N ASP A 164 -12.83 -16.37 -15.73
CA ASP A 164 -13.82 -16.76 -14.74
C ASP A 164 -13.72 -15.92 -13.45
N VAL A 165 -14.82 -15.31 -13.03
CA VAL A 165 -14.91 -14.49 -11.82
C VAL A 165 -14.79 -15.31 -10.52
N ASP A 166 -15.05 -16.61 -10.57
CA ASP A 166 -14.91 -17.57 -9.47
C ASP A 166 -13.72 -18.51 -9.66
N SER A 167 -12.73 -18.12 -10.47
CA SER A 167 -11.52 -18.89 -10.70
C SER A 167 -10.79 -19.20 -9.38
N LEU A 168 -10.21 -20.39 -9.28
CA LEU A 168 -9.33 -20.76 -8.16
C LEU A 168 -8.04 -19.97 -8.16
N ILE A 169 -7.61 -19.45 -9.33
CA ILE A 169 -6.43 -18.61 -9.50
C ILE A 169 -6.79 -17.18 -9.12
N ALA A 170 -6.08 -16.61 -8.14
CA ALA A 170 -6.35 -15.26 -7.65
C ALA A 170 -6.20 -14.20 -8.75
N ASP A 171 -5.17 -14.31 -9.58
CA ASP A 171 -4.87 -13.37 -10.66
C ASP A 171 -5.98 -13.29 -11.70
N ASN A 172 -6.63 -14.42 -12.03
CA ASN A 172 -7.76 -14.44 -12.93
C ASN A 172 -8.98 -13.70 -12.36
N ARG A 173 -9.21 -13.78 -11.05
CA ARG A 173 -10.28 -13.02 -10.38
C ARG A 173 -10.03 -11.52 -10.40
N VAL A 174 -8.78 -11.12 -10.15
CA VAL A 174 -8.36 -9.70 -10.20
C VAL A 174 -8.52 -9.19 -11.63
N LEU A 175 -8.01 -9.92 -12.61
CA LEU A 175 -8.13 -9.56 -14.02
C LEU A 175 -9.60 -9.46 -14.46
N ALA A 176 -10.47 -10.40 -14.08
CA ALA A 176 -11.89 -10.31 -14.38
C ALA A 176 -12.55 -9.06 -13.80
N ALA A 177 -12.19 -8.67 -12.58
CA ALA A 177 -12.68 -7.45 -11.95
C ALA A 177 -12.20 -6.18 -12.69
N GLU A 178 -10.92 -6.12 -13.09
CA GLU A 178 -10.36 -5.02 -13.88
C GLU A 178 -11.06 -4.88 -15.24
N LEU A 179 -11.29 -5.99 -15.94
CA LEU A 179 -12.00 -5.99 -17.23
C LEU A 179 -13.44 -5.49 -17.11
N ILE A 180 -14.13 -5.83 -16.02
CA ILE A 180 -15.48 -5.34 -15.73
C ILE A 180 -15.45 -3.83 -15.49
N CYS A 181 -14.42 -3.31 -14.84
CA CYS A 181 -14.26 -1.87 -14.62
C CYS A 181 -14.09 -1.06 -15.91
N ALA A 182 -13.60 -1.69 -16.99
CA ALA A 182 -13.45 -1.06 -18.30
C ALA A 182 -14.71 -1.14 -19.18
N ALA A 183 -15.75 -1.84 -18.74
CA ALA A 183 -16.95 -2.12 -19.55
C ALA A 183 -17.91 -0.93 -19.64
N ASP A 184 -18.36 -0.61 -20.87
CA ASP A 184 -19.57 0.21 -21.06
C ASP A 184 -20.83 -0.59 -20.75
N VAL A 185 -20.83 -1.87 -21.16
CA VAL A 185 -21.90 -2.82 -20.90
C VAL A 185 -21.29 -4.07 -20.28
N TRP A 186 -21.76 -4.44 -19.12
CA TRP A 186 -21.41 -5.72 -18.53
C TRP A 186 -22.49 -6.76 -18.76
N ILE A 187 -22.12 -7.86 -19.43
CA ILE A 187 -22.99 -9.00 -19.73
C ILE A 187 -22.67 -10.10 -18.71
N MET A 188 -23.51 -10.22 -17.69
CA MET A 188 -23.38 -11.27 -16.68
C MET A 188 -24.03 -12.55 -17.14
N VAL A 189 -23.22 -13.60 -17.37
CA VAL A 189 -23.68 -14.93 -17.77
C VAL A 189 -23.75 -15.85 -16.55
N THR A 190 -24.90 -16.45 -16.33
CA THR A 190 -25.13 -17.48 -15.32
C THR A 190 -25.95 -18.64 -15.90
N THR A 191 -26.10 -19.73 -15.17
CA THR A 191 -26.85 -20.90 -15.60
C THR A 191 -28.04 -21.20 -14.70
N ALA A 192 -28.97 -22.02 -15.17
CA ALA A 192 -30.10 -22.51 -14.37
C ALA A 192 -29.66 -23.20 -13.08
N ALA A 193 -28.46 -23.81 -13.05
CA ALA A 193 -27.91 -24.46 -11.86
C ALA A 193 -27.19 -23.49 -10.87
N ARG A 194 -26.75 -22.31 -11.34
CA ARG A 194 -25.85 -21.43 -10.58
C ARG A 194 -26.35 -19.99 -10.43
N TYR A 195 -27.54 -19.66 -10.90
CA TYR A 195 -28.07 -18.28 -10.86
C TYR A 195 -28.25 -17.72 -9.44
N ALA A 196 -28.20 -18.55 -8.41
CA ALA A 196 -28.32 -18.16 -7.02
C ALA A 196 -26.97 -18.16 -6.26
N ASP A 197 -25.84 -18.43 -6.93
CA ASP A 197 -24.51 -18.49 -6.31
C ASP A 197 -24.07 -17.11 -5.77
N ALA A 198 -23.37 -17.12 -4.63
CA ALA A 198 -23.01 -15.89 -3.91
C ALA A 198 -22.04 -14.97 -4.67
N VAL A 199 -21.06 -15.55 -5.40
CA VAL A 199 -20.03 -14.78 -6.12
C VAL A 199 -20.64 -13.92 -7.24
N PRO A 200 -21.46 -14.47 -8.17
CA PRO A 200 -22.19 -13.67 -9.15
C PRO A 200 -23.01 -12.55 -8.51
N TRP A 201 -23.69 -12.83 -7.41
CA TRP A 201 -24.52 -11.83 -6.73
C TRP A 201 -23.72 -10.70 -6.09
N HIS A 202 -22.52 -10.99 -5.59
CA HIS A 202 -21.63 -9.94 -5.09
C HIS A 202 -21.27 -8.95 -6.21
N LEU A 203 -20.85 -9.47 -7.36
CA LEU A 203 -20.51 -8.65 -8.52
C LEU A 203 -21.70 -7.84 -9.07
N LEU A 204 -22.88 -8.44 -9.12
CA LEU A 204 -24.11 -7.73 -9.53
C LEU A 204 -24.44 -6.55 -8.59
N ARG A 205 -24.21 -6.69 -7.29
CA ARG A 205 -24.37 -5.59 -6.32
C ARG A 205 -23.35 -4.49 -6.55
N THR A 206 -22.10 -4.85 -6.76
CA THR A 206 -21.04 -3.91 -7.09
C THR A 206 -21.35 -3.12 -8.36
N ALA A 207 -21.77 -3.79 -9.44
CA ALA A 207 -22.20 -3.12 -10.67
C ALA A 207 -23.36 -2.13 -10.44
N LYS A 208 -24.29 -2.50 -9.56
CA LYS A 208 -25.39 -1.60 -9.18
C LYS A 208 -24.90 -0.37 -8.42
N GLU A 209 -23.94 -0.53 -7.49
CA GLU A 209 -23.37 0.57 -6.72
C GLU A 209 -22.74 1.64 -7.62
N TYR A 210 -22.21 1.23 -8.78
CA TYR A 210 -21.60 2.12 -9.78
C TYR A 210 -22.56 2.53 -10.91
N ASP A 211 -23.82 2.15 -10.85
CA ASP A 211 -24.81 2.36 -11.91
C ASP A 211 -24.33 1.92 -13.31
N ALA A 212 -23.46 0.87 -13.32
CA ALA A 212 -22.95 0.32 -14.57
C ALA A 212 -24.10 -0.25 -15.41
N THR A 213 -24.00 -0.09 -16.73
CA THR A 213 -24.99 -0.70 -17.63
C THR A 213 -24.83 -2.22 -17.64
N LEU A 214 -25.78 -2.89 -17.02
CA LEU A 214 -25.78 -4.33 -16.79
C LEU A 214 -26.80 -5.03 -17.68
N VAL A 215 -26.42 -6.19 -18.22
CA VAL A 215 -27.28 -7.14 -18.92
C VAL A 215 -27.08 -8.50 -18.29
N THR A 216 -28.12 -9.29 -18.12
CA THR A 216 -28.01 -10.65 -17.60
C THR A 216 -28.43 -11.69 -18.65
N VAL A 217 -27.65 -12.76 -18.74
CA VAL A 217 -27.92 -13.91 -19.61
C VAL A 217 -28.03 -15.15 -18.73
N LEU A 218 -29.19 -15.76 -18.74
CA LEU A 218 -29.46 -17.03 -18.10
C LEU A 218 -29.31 -18.15 -19.16
N ASP A 219 -28.16 -18.82 -19.13
CA ASP A 219 -27.79 -19.86 -20.12
C ASP A 219 -28.10 -21.27 -19.62
N ARG A 220 -28.13 -22.23 -20.54
CA ARG A 220 -28.35 -23.67 -20.26
C ARG A 220 -29.61 -23.94 -19.44
N VAL A 221 -30.72 -23.33 -19.82
CA VAL A 221 -31.99 -23.54 -19.14
C VAL A 221 -32.73 -24.70 -19.80
N PRO A 222 -33.00 -25.81 -19.08
CA PRO A 222 -33.77 -26.89 -19.64
C PRO A 222 -35.15 -26.43 -20.13
N HIS A 223 -35.55 -26.84 -21.33
CA HIS A 223 -36.78 -26.37 -21.98
C HIS A 223 -38.02 -26.48 -21.10
N GLN A 224 -38.11 -27.56 -20.30
CA GLN A 224 -39.29 -27.85 -19.47
C GLN A 224 -39.48 -26.80 -18.35
N VAL A 225 -38.42 -26.13 -17.92
CA VAL A 225 -38.43 -25.21 -16.76
C VAL A 225 -38.07 -23.77 -17.11
N VAL A 226 -37.93 -23.43 -18.40
CA VAL A 226 -37.53 -22.09 -18.86
C VAL A 226 -38.36 -20.99 -18.22
N SER A 227 -39.69 -21.12 -18.27
CA SER A 227 -40.60 -20.09 -17.74
C SER A 227 -40.50 -19.94 -16.22
N GLU A 228 -40.31 -21.04 -15.51
CA GLU A 228 -40.20 -21.04 -14.06
C GLU A 228 -38.87 -20.44 -13.56
N VAL A 229 -37.76 -20.94 -14.10
CA VAL A 229 -36.40 -20.48 -13.72
C VAL A 229 -36.21 -19.01 -14.09
N SER A 230 -36.67 -18.58 -15.27
CA SER A 230 -36.62 -17.16 -15.67
C SER A 230 -37.43 -16.28 -14.73
N ARG A 231 -38.61 -16.75 -14.28
CA ARG A 231 -39.44 -15.99 -13.32
C ARG A 231 -38.75 -15.90 -11.95
N GLN A 232 -38.21 -17.01 -11.43
CA GLN A 232 -37.50 -17.07 -10.16
C GLN A 232 -36.25 -16.17 -10.19
N TYR A 233 -35.42 -16.23 -11.23
CA TYR A 233 -34.27 -15.36 -11.41
C TYR A 233 -34.70 -13.90 -11.48
N GLY A 234 -35.77 -13.58 -12.21
CA GLY A 234 -36.33 -12.23 -12.25
C GLY A 234 -36.79 -11.72 -10.89
N ALA A 235 -37.39 -12.55 -10.06
CA ALA A 235 -37.80 -12.20 -8.70
C ALA A 235 -36.57 -11.90 -7.80
N LEU A 236 -35.49 -12.68 -7.94
CA LEU A 236 -34.24 -12.42 -7.21
C LEU A 236 -33.60 -11.11 -7.64
N LEU A 237 -33.55 -10.80 -8.95
CA LEU A 237 -33.05 -9.53 -9.46
C LEU A 237 -33.90 -8.37 -8.93
N THR A 238 -35.21 -8.47 -8.95
CA THR A 238 -36.12 -7.43 -8.41
C THR A 238 -35.89 -7.23 -6.92
N LYS A 239 -35.73 -8.31 -6.14
CA LYS A 239 -35.42 -8.23 -4.71
C LYS A 239 -34.08 -7.55 -4.44
N ALA A 240 -33.10 -7.71 -5.34
CA ALA A 240 -31.82 -7.03 -5.28
C ALA A 240 -31.86 -5.59 -5.82
N GLY A 241 -33.04 -5.12 -6.30
CA GLY A 241 -33.22 -3.80 -6.93
C GLY A 241 -32.58 -3.71 -8.32
N LEU A 242 -32.51 -4.83 -9.04
CA LEU A 242 -32.03 -4.98 -10.41
C LEU A 242 -33.18 -5.42 -11.33
N GLY A 243 -34.43 -5.11 -11.00
CA GLY A 243 -35.61 -5.54 -11.75
C GLY A 243 -35.68 -5.00 -13.17
N ASP A 244 -35.10 -3.84 -13.43
CA ASP A 244 -35.10 -3.16 -14.73
C ASP A 244 -33.95 -3.61 -15.64
N VAL A 245 -33.05 -4.50 -15.16
CA VAL A 245 -31.90 -4.99 -15.94
C VAL A 245 -32.42 -5.90 -17.07
N PRO A 246 -32.00 -5.67 -18.34
CA PRO A 246 -32.33 -6.54 -19.47
C PRO A 246 -31.92 -7.99 -19.19
N ARG A 247 -32.83 -8.92 -19.46
CA ARG A 247 -32.62 -10.35 -19.21
C ARG A 247 -32.84 -11.13 -20.49
N PHE A 248 -31.87 -11.97 -20.82
CA PHE A 248 -31.94 -12.89 -21.95
C PHE A 248 -31.83 -14.31 -21.44
N THR A 249 -32.65 -15.19 -21.96
CA THR A 249 -32.64 -16.61 -21.58
C THR A 249 -32.28 -17.44 -22.81
N VAL A 250 -31.23 -18.25 -22.64
CA VAL A 250 -30.77 -19.19 -23.66
C VAL A 250 -31.12 -20.60 -23.18
N PRO A 251 -32.05 -21.29 -23.88
CA PRO A 251 -32.39 -22.67 -23.55
C PRO A 251 -31.21 -23.62 -23.77
N GLU A 252 -31.16 -24.69 -23.01
CA GLU A 252 -30.23 -25.78 -23.25
C GLU A 252 -30.64 -26.51 -24.56
N LEU A 253 -29.75 -26.47 -25.54
CA LEU A 253 -30.00 -27.02 -26.86
C LEU A 253 -29.06 -28.20 -27.11
N PRO A 254 -29.61 -29.38 -27.51
CA PRO A 254 -28.79 -30.56 -27.84
C PRO A 254 -27.75 -30.28 -28.94
N GLU A 255 -28.09 -29.40 -29.88
CA GLU A 255 -27.25 -29.04 -31.03
C GLU A 255 -25.98 -28.32 -30.63
N SER A 256 -25.96 -27.61 -29.51
CA SER A 256 -24.75 -26.94 -28.98
C SER A 256 -23.70 -27.93 -28.49
N ALA A 257 -24.09 -29.17 -28.18
CA ALA A 257 -23.18 -30.24 -27.79
C ALA A 257 -22.57 -31.00 -28.98
N TRP A 258 -23.18 -30.89 -30.19
CA TRP A 258 -22.82 -31.69 -31.37
C TRP A 258 -22.32 -30.84 -32.56
N GLY A 259 -22.50 -29.50 -32.52
CA GLY A 259 -22.09 -28.60 -33.60
C GLY A 259 -20.66 -28.05 -33.38
N ALA A 260 -20.28 -27.02 -34.15
CA ALA A 260 -19.00 -26.33 -34.06
C ALA A 260 -18.77 -25.59 -32.71
N GLY A 261 -19.50 -25.93 -31.65
CA GLY A 261 -19.44 -25.27 -30.35
C GLY A 261 -20.14 -23.91 -30.32
N LEU A 262 -21.06 -23.65 -31.26
CA LEU A 262 -21.84 -22.43 -31.38
C LEU A 262 -23.29 -22.67 -31.02
N LEU A 263 -23.92 -21.70 -30.36
CA LEU A 263 -25.38 -21.67 -30.20
C LEU A 263 -26.07 -21.30 -31.52
N PRO A 264 -27.28 -21.77 -31.77
CA PRO A 264 -28.05 -21.34 -32.93
C PRO A 264 -28.23 -19.83 -32.96
N ALA A 265 -28.16 -19.23 -34.15
CA ALA A 265 -28.31 -17.79 -34.32
C ALA A 265 -29.60 -17.24 -33.70
N THR A 266 -30.69 -18.00 -33.74
CA THR A 266 -31.97 -17.63 -33.13
C THR A 266 -31.93 -17.53 -31.60
N ALA A 267 -31.10 -18.33 -30.93
CA ALA A 267 -30.97 -18.30 -29.47
C ALA A 267 -30.23 -17.03 -28.97
N VAL A 268 -29.28 -16.50 -29.73
CA VAL A 268 -28.52 -15.31 -29.40
C VAL A 268 -29.04 -14.03 -30.05
N ALA A 269 -29.99 -14.15 -31.03
CA ALA A 269 -30.54 -13.02 -31.78
C ALA A 269 -31.10 -11.89 -30.90
N PRO A 270 -31.85 -12.13 -29.81
CA PRO A 270 -32.38 -11.07 -28.97
C PRO A 270 -31.26 -10.24 -28.32
N LEU A 271 -30.23 -10.88 -27.78
CA LEU A 271 -29.06 -10.20 -27.19
C LEU A 271 -28.25 -9.49 -28.27
N LYS A 272 -28.01 -10.12 -29.40
CA LYS A 272 -27.30 -9.53 -30.54
C LYS A 272 -28.01 -8.26 -31.03
N SER A 273 -29.33 -8.31 -31.22
CA SER A 273 -30.11 -7.15 -31.65
C SER A 273 -30.07 -6.01 -30.64
N TRP A 274 -30.11 -6.33 -29.33
CA TRP A 274 -29.98 -5.34 -28.27
C TRP A 274 -28.61 -4.65 -28.33
N LEU A 275 -27.51 -5.40 -28.44
CA LEU A 275 -26.14 -4.87 -28.52
C LEU A 275 -25.95 -4.03 -29.79
N VAL A 276 -26.40 -4.49 -30.94
CA VAL A 276 -26.33 -3.78 -32.23
C VAL A 276 -27.06 -2.44 -32.14
N HIS A 277 -28.29 -2.44 -31.60
CA HIS A 277 -29.06 -1.21 -31.42
C HIS A 277 -28.30 -0.18 -30.61
N HIS A 278 -27.74 -0.56 -29.45
CA HIS A 278 -27.04 0.35 -28.57
C HIS A 278 -25.67 0.80 -29.13
N ALA A 279 -25.05 0.01 -29.98
CA ALA A 279 -23.79 0.38 -30.62
C ALA A 279 -23.99 1.32 -31.81
N GLN A 280 -25.06 1.12 -32.61
CA GLN A 280 -25.28 1.87 -33.85
C GLN A 280 -26.15 3.09 -33.68
N ASP A 281 -27.04 3.15 -32.69
CA ASP A 281 -27.81 4.34 -32.37
C ASP A 281 -26.95 5.29 -31.49
N PRO A 282 -26.58 6.49 -32.03
CA PRO A 282 -25.76 7.44 -31.28
C PRO A 282 -26.41 7.89 -29.97
N ALA A 283 -27.73 8.02 -29.91
CA ALA A 283 -28.42 8.44 -28.70
C ALA A 283 -28.41 7.35 -27.63
N ALA A 284 -28.66 6.09 -28.01
CA ALA A 284 -28.59 4.95 -27.12
C ALA A 284 -27.15 4.72 -26.59
N ARG A 285 -26.14 4.86 -27.46
CA ARG A 285 -24.73 4.77 -27.09
C ARG A 285 -24.34 5.84 -26.08
N GLN A 286 -24.66 7.12 -26.36
CA GLN A 286 -24.40 8.21 -25.43
C GLN A 286 -25.09 8.01 -24.07
N HIS A 287 -26.31 7.46 -24.08
CA HIS A 287 -27.04 7.20 -22.85
C HIS A 287 -26.32 6.18 -21.96
N ILE A 288 -25.84 5.07 -22.56
CA ILE A 288 -25.07 4.04 -21.82
C ILE A 288 -23.79 4.66 -21.24
N MET A 289 -23.01 5.34 -22.06
CA MET A 289 -21.75 5.94 -21.65
C MET A 289 -21.95 6.98 -20.55
N ALA A 290 -22.93 7.87 -20.73
CA ALA A 290 -23.24 8.90 -19.74
C ALA A 290 -23.66 8.28 -18.41
N ARG A 291 -24.53 7.28 -18.43
CA ARG A 291 -25.01 6.59 -17.24
C ARG A 291 -23.85 5.99 -16.44
N THR A 292 -22.99 5.20 -17.08
CA THR A 292 -21.84 4.57 -16.39
C THR A 292 -20.83 5.61 -15.90
N ALA A 293 -20.51 6.64 -16.72
CA ALA A 293 -19.60 7.71 -16.31
C ALA A 293 -20.14 8.52 -15.12
N TYR A 294 -21.43 8.87 -15.12
CA TYR A 294 -22.04 9.58 -13.99
C TYR A 294 -22.14 8.73 -12.75
N GLY A 295 -22.44 7.43 -12.87
CA GLY A 295 -22.46 6.49 -11.76
C GLY A 295 -21.09 6.38 -11.08
N LEU A 296 -20.02 6.27 -11.88
CA LEU A 296 -18.65 6.27 -11.36
C LEU A 296 -18.30 7.59 -10.67
N LEU A 297 -18.59 8.74 -11.31
CA LEU A 297 -18.37 10.06 -10.69
C LEU A 297 -19.14 10.22 -9.38
N ASP A 298 -20.35 9.67 -9.31
CA ASP A 298 -21.17 9.73 -8.10
C ASP A 298 -20.61 8.83 -6.99
N SER A 299 -20.09 7.67 -7.32
CA SER A 299 -19.45 6.74 -6.38
C SER A 299 -18.23 7.35 -5.68
N LEU A 300 -17.53 8.30 -6.32
CA LEU A 300 -16.40 9.01 -5.71
C LEU A 300 -16.80 9.77 -4.44
N LYS A 301 -18.07 10.21 -4.32
CA LYS A 301 -18.58 10.93 -3.12
C LYS A 301 -18.54 10.08 -1.85
N SER A 302 -18.68 8.78 -1.96
CA SER A 302 -18.59 7.85 -0.82
C SER A 302 -17.19 7.26 -0.68
N ARG A 303 -16.55 6.91 -1.78
CA ARG A 303 -15.28 6.17 -1.79
C ARG A 303 -14.07 7.04 -1.43
N MET A 304 -14.03 8.29 -1.89
CA MET A 304 -12.93 9.20 -1.56
C MET A 304 -12.84 9.53 -0.06
N PRO A 305 -13.96 9.83 0.66
CA PRO A 305 -13.94 9.97 2.11
C PRO A 305 -13.52 8.69 2.85
N GLU A 306 -13.90 7.50 2.35
CA GLU A 306 -13.43 6.22 2.92
C GLU A 306 -11.91 6.08 2.82
N LEU A 307 -11.32 6.39 1.66
CA LEU A 307 -9.86 6.38 1.48
C LEU A 307 -9.17 7.42 2.36
N ALA A 308 -9.71 8.64 2.41
CA ALA A 308 -9.19 9.70 3.28
C ALA A 308 -9.24 9.29 4.76
N GLY A 309 -10.33 8.67 5.20
CA GLY A 309 -10.46 8.13 6.56
C GLY A 309 -9.46 7.02 6.85
N ALA A 310 -9.19 6.14 5.87
CA ALA A 310 -8.19 5.10 6.01
C ALA A 310 -6.76 5.70 6.09
N ALA A 311 -6.44 6.72 5.29
CA ALA A 311 -5.17 7.44 5.37
C ALA A 311 -4.99 8.12 6.73
N ALA A 312 -6.03 8.77 7.25
CA ALA A 312 -6.02 9.35 8.59
C ALA A 312 -5.77 8.30 9.68
N ALA A 313 -6.38 7.12 9.56
CA ALA A 313 -6.18 6.02 10.50
C ALA A 313 -4.73 5.49 10.47
N GLN A 314 -4.10 5.40 9.29
CA GLN A 314 -2.68 5.06 9.13
C GLN A 314 -1.80 6.07 9.87
N TYR A 315 -1.99 7.36 9.61
CA TYR A 315 -1.21 8.42 10.26
C TYR A 315 -1.41 8.44 11.78
N ALA A 316 -2.66 8.33 12.25
CA ALA A 316 -2.94 8.27 13.68
C ALA A 316 -2.28 7.05 14.36
N ALA A 317 -2.19 5.91 13.67
CA ALA A 317 -1.50 4.74 14.17
C ALA A 317 0.03 4.95 14.20
N ALA A 318 0.60 5.53 13.16
CA ALA A 318 2.02 5.88 13.12
C ALA A 318 2.38 6.85 14.28
N LEU A 319 1.56 7.89 14.52
CA LEU A 319 1.75 8.81 15.64
C LEU A 319 1.72 8.10 16.99
N ARG A 320 0.84 7.13 17.21
CA ARG A 320 0.82 6.36 18.48
C ARG A 320 2.10 5.55 18.66
N LEU A 321 2.60 4.92 17.57
CA LEU A 321 3.86 4.18 17.59
C LEU A 321 5.04 5.10 17.89
N THR A 322 5.13 6.26 17.24
CA THR A 322 6.16 7.28 17.49
C THR A 322 6.09 7.79 18.92
N SER A 323 4.91 8.17 19.41
CA SER A 323 4.73 8.68 20.76
C SER A 323 5.12 7.67 21.84
N ALA A 324 4.97 6.37 21.58
CA ALA A 324 5.42 5.32 22.50
C ALA A 324 6.95 5.28 22.60
N VAL A 325 7.65 5.47 21.46
CA VAL A 325 9.12 5.56 21.42
C VAL A 325 9.59 6.80 22.16
N ASP A 326 9.01 7.96 21.86
CA ASP A 326 9.35 9.23 22.49
C ASP A 326 9.21 9.14 24.01
N ALA A 327 8.06 8.71 24.50
CA ALA A 327 7.82 8.60 25.93
C ALA A 327 8.77 7.63 26.64
N ALA A 328 9.16 6.53 26.01
CA ALA A 328 10.09 5.56 26.56
C ALA A 328 11.51 6.15 26.68
N TYR A 329 12.00 6.73 25.58
CA TYR A 329 13.35 7.31 25.53
C TYR A 329 13.48 8.56 26.40
N ASP A 330 12.50 9.45 26.41
CA ASP A 330 12.49 10.65 27.29
C ASP A 330 12.51 10.26 28.77
N SER A 331 11.74 9.22 29.15
CA SER A 331 11.72 8.71 30.52
C SER A 331 13.09 8.16 30.93
N GLU A 332 13.75 7.35 30.08
CA GLU A 332 15.06 6.81 30.38
C GLU A 332 16.16 7.88 30.33
N HIS A 333 16.06 8.83 29.41
CA HIS A 333 16.96 9.98 29.36
C HIS A 333 16.92 10.80 30.66
N ALA A 334 15.71 11.11 31.15
CA ALA A 334 15.57 11.79 32.46
C ALA A 334 16.18 10.97 33.62
N ARG A 335 16.02 9.62 33.57
CA ARG A 335 16.61 8.72 34.55
C ARG A 335 18.14 8.70 34.51
N VAL A 336 18.74 8.68 33.30
CA VAL A 336 20.19 8.78 33.12
C VAL A 336 20.71 10.06 33.71
N ARG A 337 20.09 11.21 33.40
CA ARG A 337 20.47 12.50 33.97
C ARG A 337 20.43 12.52 35.51
N SER A 338 19.36 11.97 36.09
CA SER A 338 19.22 11.84 37.54
C SER A 338 20.32 10.95 38.16
N ARG A 339 20.66 9.84 37.53
CA ARG A 339 21.73 8.94 37.96
C ARG A 339 23.11 9.58 37.88
N LEU A 340 23.38 10.35 36.83
CA LEU A 340 24.62 11.12 36.70
C LEU A 340 24.74 12.16 37.83
N GLN A 341 23.68 12.90 38.08
CA GLN A 341 23.66 13.91 39.16
C GLN A 341 23.85 13.28 40.54
N SER A 342 23.31 12.09 40.79
CA SER A 342 23.50 11.37 42.04
C SER A 342 24.86 10.68 42.19
N GLY A 343 25.65 10.64 41.12
CA GLY A 343 26.95 9.97 41.09
C GLY A 343 26.86 8.43 41.04
N ALA A 344 25.80 7.91 40.48
CA ALA A 344 25.58 6.46 40.38
C ALA A 344 26.59 5.75 39.46
N VAL A 345 27.25 6.49 38.56
CA VAL A 345 28.30 5.96 37.68
C VAL A 345 29.55 5.56 38.47
N LEU A 346 29.89 6.31 39.56
CA LEU A 346 31.00 5.96 40.44
C LEU A 346 30.57 4.80 41.36
N ALA A 347 30.50 3.61 40.81
CA ALA A 347 30.08 2.38 41.49
C ALA A 347 30.97 1.20 41.05
N GLY A 348 30.84 0.05 41.69
CA GLY A 348 31.52 -1.19 41.28
C GLY A 348 33.02 -1.03 41.17
N ASP A 349 33.59 -1.36 40.01
CA ASP A 349 35.03 -1.30 39.74
C ASP A 349 35.55 0.14 39.70
N ALA A 350 34.83 1.07 39.09
CA ALA A 350 35.19 2.49 39.07
C ALA A 350 35.32 3.06 40.49
N LEU A 351 34.45 2.68 41.41
CA LEU A 351 34.56 3.10 42.83
C LEU A 351 35.75 2.46 43.54
N LYS A 352 36.08 1.19 43.25
CA LYS A 352 37.27 0.53 43.82
C LYS A 352 38.55 1.24 43.38
N ARG A 353 38.68 1.49 42.04
CA ARG A 353 39.85 2.19 41.48
C ARG A 353 39.95 3.61 41.98
N TRP A 354 38.86 4.32 42.14
CA TRP A 354 38.85 5.65 42.74
C TRP A 354 39.40 5.64 44.19
N ARG A 355 39.08 4.63 45.00
CA ARG A 355 39.54 4.54 46.39
C ARG A 355 41.03 4.24 46.52
N THR A 356 41.63 3.58 45.54
CA THR A 356 43.05 3.24 45.49
C THR A 356 43.91 4.25 44.74
N PHE A 357 43.26 5.18 43.99
CA PHE A 357 43.93 6.22 43.24
C PHE A 357 44.50 7.29 44.14
N PRO A 358 45.75 7.77 43.92
CA PRO A 358 46.70 7.36 42.88
C PRO A 358 47.72 6.28 43.32
N LEU A 359 47.58 5.66 44.44
CA LEU A 359 48.59 4.75 45.03
C LEU A 359 48.70 3.42 44.29
N ASP A 360 47.55 2.74 44.11
CA ASP A 360 47.46 1.39 43.53
C ASP A 360 46.64 1.39 42.21
N CYS A 361 46.36 2.54 41.63
CA CYS A 361 45.61 2.69 40.39
C CYS A 361 46.16 3.87 39.60
N THR A 362 46.40 3.67 38.31
CA THR A 362 46.81 4.76 37.38
C THR A 362 45.60 5.59 36.94
N ALA A 363 45.88 6.81 36.41
CA ALA A 363 44.85 7.67 35.86
C ALA A 363 44.12 7.00 34.66
N ALA A 364 44.85 6.32 33.77
CA ALA A 364 44.33 5.59 32.66
C ALA A 364 43.34 4.50 33.09
N GLU A 365 43.73 3.69 34.07
CA GLU A 365 42.88 2.60 34.59
C GLU A 365 41.58 3.12 35.24
N LEU A 366 41.66 4.25 35.94
CA LEU A 366 40.47 4.90 36.52
C LEU A 366 39.55 5.43 35.42
N LEU A 367 40.12 6.10 34.42
CA LEU A 367 39.36 6.61 33.26
C LEU A 367 38.68 5.48 32.50
N ASP A 368 39.36 4.35 32.25
CA ASP A 368 38.79 3.18 31.61
C ASP A 368 37.56 2.66 32.37
N ALA A 369 37.70 2.49 33.69
CA ALA A 369 36.60 2.01 34.52
C ALA A 369 35.40 2.97 34.58
N LEU A 370 35.66 4.30 34.54
CA LEU A 370 34.61 5.31 34.47
C LEU A 370 33.89 5.29 33.11
N VAL A 371 34.62 5.13 32.00
CA VAL A 371 34.07 4.99 30.64
C VAL A 371 33.20 3.76 30.51
N GLU A 372 33.69 2.61 31.03
CA GLU A 372 32.91 1.35 31.03
C GLU A 372 31.63 1.50 31.87
N SER A 373 31.73 2.14 33.04
CA SER A 373 30.58 2.38 33.90
C SER A 373 29.54 3.31 33.26
N LEU A 374 30.00 4.34 32.55
CA LEU A 374 29.12 5.24 31.76
C LEU A 374 28.47 4.51 30.60
N ALA A 375 29.23 3.73 29.82
CA ALA A 375 28.72 2.95 28.73
C ALA A 375 27.66 1.92 29.18
N ALA A 376 27.91 1.24 30.30
CA ALA A 376 26.97 0.30 30.91
C ALA A 376 25.65 0.99 31.35
N LEU A 377 25.74 2.20 31.92
CA LEU A 377 24.56 2.99 32.30
C LEU A 377 23.71 3.36 31.08
N LEU A 378 24.35 3.81 30.01
CA LEU A 378 23.67 4.19 28.77
C LEU A 378 23.04 2.96 28.07
N LEU A 379 23.77 1.87 28.02
CA LEU A 379 23.27 0.62 27.45
C LEU A 379 22.03 0.09 28.20
N CYS A 380 22.09 0.10 29.54
CA CYS A 380 20.93 -0.26 30.36
C CYS A 380 19.72 0.65 30.09
N ALA A 381 19.95 1.95 29.89
CA ALA A 381 18.88 2.89 29.60
C ALA A 381 18.24 2.65 28.22
N VAL A 382 19.08 2.44 27.21
CA VAL A 382 18.60 2.13 25.84
C VAL A 382 17.83 0.82 25.82
N THR A 383 18.37 -0.23 26.44
CA THR A 383 17.69 -1.54 26.56
C THR A 383 16.34 -1.40 27.27
N ALA A 384 16.27 -0.65 28.38
CA ALA A 384 15.02 -0.42 29.10
C ALA A 384 14.01 0.42 28.31
N ALA A 385 14.48 1.37 27.49
CA ALA A 385 13.62 2.12 26.58
C ALA A 385 13.05 1.20 25.51
N ASP A 386 13.88 0.38 24.87
CA ASP A 386 13.45 -0.57 23.85
C ASP A 386 12.46 -1.61 24.38
N GLU A 387 12.69 -2.17 25.55
CA GLU A 387 11.74 -3.10 26.20
C GLU A 387 10.36 -2.46 26.41
N ARG A 388 10.32 -1.18 26.83
CA ARG A 388 9.06 -0.45 26.99
C ARG A 388 8.37 -0.16 25.67
N VAL A 389 9.13 0.18 24.64
CA VAL A 389 8.60 0.35 23.28
C VAL A 389 7.98 -0.95 22.82
N ASP A 390 8.68 -2.09 23.02
CA ASP A 390 8.20 -3.40 22.66
C ASP A 390 6.89 -3.78 23.37
N ASP A 391 6.81 -3.45 24.65
CA ASP A 391 5.60 -3.69 25.45
C ASP A 391 4.42 -2.82 24.98
N ALA A 392 4.67 -1.59 24.58
CA ALA A 392 3.66 -0.70 24.03
C ALA A 392 3.22 -1.16 22.63
N TRP A 393 4.17 -1.48 21.75
CA TRP A 393 3.92 -1.89 20.37
C TRP A 393 3.22 -3.25 20.27
N ARG A 394 3.45 -4.18 21.20
CA ARG A 394 2.71 -5.46 21.25
C ARG A 394 1.19 -5.28 21.37
N ARG A 395 0.73 -4.15 21.90
CA ARG A 395 -0.69 -3.84 22.07
C ARG A 395 -1.30 -3.13 20.85
N GLU A 396 -0.45 -2.62 19.94
CA GLU A 396 -0.87 -1.90 18.74
C GLU A 396 -0.87 -2.83 17.51
N PRO A 397 -2.02 -3.03 16.85
CA PRO A 397 -2.10 -3.84 15.64
C PRO A 397 -1.16 -3.34 14.53
N ALA A 398 -0.95 -2.03 14.43
CA ALA A 398 -0.08 -1.38 13.46
C ALA A 398 1.38 -1.87 13.55
N ALA A 399 1.85 -2.21 14.76
CA ALA A 399 3.22 -2.68 14.98
C ALA A 399 3.51 -4.08 14.41
N ARG A 400 2.48 -4.79 13.90
CA ARG A 400 2.64 -6.09 13.23
C ARG A 400 3.07 -5.97 11.77
N ALA A 401 3.34 -4.76 11.28
CA ALA A 401 3.91 -4.56 9.96
C ALA A 401 5.23 -5.32 9.83
N PRO A 402 5.46 -6.10 8.76
CA PRO A 402 6.69 -6.89 8.56
C PRO A 402 7.95 -6.03 8.63
N GLU A 403 7.88 -4.81 8.14
CA GLU A 403 8.96 -3.84 8.12
C GLU A 403 9.38 -3.42 9.53
N LEU A 404 8.44 -3.37 10.48
CA LEU A 404 8.70 -3.06 11.88
C LEU A 404 9.21 -4.27 12.66
N ALA A 405 9.01 -5.49 12.16
CA ALA A 405 9.52 -6.73 12.75
C ALA A 405 11.00 -6.98 12.40
N ALA A 406 11.48 -6.43 11.29
CA ALA A 406 12.87 -6.53 10.84
C ALA A 406 13.76 -5.60 11.67
N ARG A 407 14.01 -5.97 12.93
CA ARG A 407 14.89 -5.22 13.82
C ARG A 407 16.34 -5.52 13.56
N ASP A 408 17.17 -4.50 13.54
CA ASP A 408 18.55 -4.64 13.95
C ASP A 408 18.60 -4.77 15.49
N THR A 409 18.27 -5.96 15.97
CA THR A 409 18.16 -6.28 17.40
C THR A 409 19.48 -6.75 18.00
N SER A 410 20.61 -6.58 17.30
CA SER A 410 21.89 -6.97 17.87
C SER A 410 22.24 -6.04 19.01
N LEU A 411 22.08 -6.53 20.25
CA LEU A 411 22.60 -5.89 21.46
C LEU A 411 24.09 -5.54 21.29
N GLU A 412 24.85 -6.38 20.60
CA GLU A 412 26.25 -6.13 20.23
C GLU A 412 26.42 -4.83 19.43
N SER A 413 25.52 -4.52 18.48
CA SER A 413 25.63 -3.29 17.71
C SER A 413 25.37 -2.05 18.58
N ALA A 414 24.42 -2.07 19.51
CA ALA A 414 24.15 -0.98 20.45
C ALA A 414 25.32 -0.83 21.46
N GLU A 415 25.79 -1.93 22.04
CA GLU A 415 26.94 -1.95 22.95
C GLU A 415 28.19 -1.36 22.28
N HIS A 416 28.47 -1.77 21.06
CA HIS A 416 29.61 -1.24 20.29
C HIS A 416 29.48 0.26 20.03
N ARG A 417 28.32 0.75 19.59
CA ARG A 417 28.08 2.17 19.31
C ARG A 417 28.20 3.02 20.57
N ILE A 418 27.57 2.59 21.65
CA ILE A 418 27.60 3.28 22.93
C ILE A 418 29.03 3.26 23.50
N GLY A 419 29.74 2.16 23.42
CA GLY A 419 31.13 2.05 23.80
C GLY A 419 32.05 2.99 23.02
N LEU A 420 31.83 3.14 21.70
CA LEU A 420 32.55 4.12 20.89
C LEU A 420 32.26 5.56 21.35
N ALA A 421 31.00 5.89 21.61
CA ALA A 421 30.60 7.21 22.07
C ALA A 421 31.23 7.55 23.43
N ALA A 422 31.25 6.61 24.37
CA ALA A 422 31.89 6.79 25.69
C ALA A 422 33.42 6.98 25.57
N ARG A 423 34.09 6.23 24.70
CA ARG A 423 35.54 6.42 24.41
C ARG A 423 35.82 7.77 23.74
N ARG A 424 34.91 8.23 22.86
CA ARG A 424 35.02 9.57 22.26
C ARG A 424 34.89 10.68 23.30
N TRP A 425 33.91 10.55 24.21
CA TRP A 425 33.77 11.46 25.35
C TRP A 425 35.06 11.53 26.18
N ARG A 426 35.72 10.41 26.50
CA ARG A 426 36.99 10.35 27.19
C ARG A 426 38.05 11.17 26.46
N ARG A 427 38.24 10.94 25.16
CA ARG A 427 39.25 11.64 24.36
C ARG A 427 39.06 13.16 24.39
N GLU A 428 37.83 13.61 24.16
CA GLU A 428 37.52 15.05 24.22
C GLU A 428 37.71 15.63 25.61
N LEU A 429 37.51 14.85 26.67
CA LEU A 429 37.80 15.24 28.05
C LEU A 429 39.29 15.34 28.33
N GLU A 430 40.11 14.43 27.84
CA GLU A 430 41.58 14.44 27.90
C GLU A 430 42.14 15.68 27.21
N GLU A 431 41.63 16.01 26.01
CA GLU A 431 41.98 17.24 25.28
C GLU A 431 41.67 18.51 26.13
N TYR A 432 40.51 18.54 26.80
CA TYR A 432 40.19 19.67 27.70
C TYR A 432 41.09 19.76 28.89
N ALA A 433 41.55 18.65 29.45
CA ALA A 433 42.50 18.63 30.55
C ALA A 433 43.88 19.10 30.10
N GLU A 434 44.35 18.66 28.92
CA GLU A 434 45.61 19.14 28.32
C GLU A 434 45.61 20.67 28.08
N ASP A 435 44.51 21.19 27.50
CA ASP A 435 44.35 22.62 27.24
C ASP A 435 44.43 23.42 28.54
N GLU A 436 43.78 22.98 29.62
CA GLU A 436 43.75 23.69 30.91
C GLU A 436 45.12 23.64 31.62
N VAL A 437 45.83 22.50 31.49
CA VAL A 437 47.20 22.36 32.02
C VAL A 437 48.19 23.24 31.25
N ARG A 438 48.06 23.35 29.94
CA ARG A 438 48.93 24.17 29.07
C ARG A 438 48.85 25.66 29.43
N VAL A 439 47.67 26.14 29.84
CA VAL A 439 47.46 27.54 30.26
C VAL A 439 48.20 27.89 31.53
N LEU A 440 48.61 26.90 32.34
CA LEU A 440 49.27 27.19 33.66
C LEU A 440 50.71 27.67 33.55
N GLU A 441 51.40 27.49 32.39
CA GLU A 441 52.80 27.96 32.13
C GLU A 441 53.78 27.83 33.30
N ARG A 442 53.61 26.79 34.16
CA ARG A 442 54.43 26.64 35.40
C ARG A 442 55.45 25.52 35.24
N THR A 443 56.65 25.74 35.75
CA THR A 443 57.63 24.67 36.03
C THR A 443 56.99 23.71 37.05
N GLY A 444 56.64 22.49 36.65
CA GLY A 444 55.91 21.52 37.47
C GLY A 444 54.42 21.50 37.27
N ALA A 445 53.97 21.72 36.01
CA ALA A 445 52.55 21.52 35.61
C ALA A 445 52.07 20.09 35.96
N PRO A 446 50.83 19.95 36.43
CA PRO A 446 50.26 18.63 36.72
C PRO A 446 50.18 17.77 35.48
N ASP A 447 50.23 16.46 35.64
CA ASP A 447 49.99 15.51 34.54
C ASP A 447 48.56 15.66 34.00
N PRO A 448 48.36 15.95 32.69
CA PRO A 448 47.06 16.10 32.08
C PRO A 448 46.15 14.88 32.26
N GLU A 449 46.71 13.67 32.26
CA GLU A 449 45.94 12.42 32.42
C GLU A 449 45.37 12.33 33.85
N VAL A 450 46.14 12.74 34.87
CA VAL A 450 45.64 12.82 36.25
C VAL A 450 44.53 13.86 36.38
N VAL A 451 44.68 15.02 35.71
CA VAL A 451 43.62 16.04 35.67
C VAL A 451 42.37 15.54 35.01
N ALA A 452 42.48 14.82 33.88
CA ALA A 452 41.36 14.21 33.18
C ALA A 452 40.63 13.17 34.06
N ALA A 453 41.38 12.31 34.78
CA ALA A 453 40.79 11.31 35.69
C ALA A 453 40.06 11.97 36.88
N LEU A 454 40.62 13.03 37.44
CA LEU A 454 39.98 13.78 38.52
C LEU A 454 38.73 14.52 38.07
N VAL A 455 38.74 15.17 36.89
CA VAL A 455 37.55 15.87 36.39
C VAL A 455 36.46 14.91 35.96
N ALA A 456 36.80 13.77 35.30
CA ALA A 456 35.85 12.68 35.01
C ALA A 456 35.17 12.17 36.30
N THR A 457 35.97 11.91 37.35
CA THR A 457 35.47 11.48 38.65
C THR A 457 34.57 12.55 39.28
N ALA A 458 34.95 13.82 39.22
CA ALA A 458 34.18 14.94 39.78
C ALA A 458 32.83 15.14 39.08
N VAL A 459 32.75 14.91 37.76
CA VAL A 459 31.54 15.07 36.96
C VAL A 459 30.62 13.83 37.09
N LEU A 460 31.17 12.63 37.11
CA LEU A 460 30.41 11.36 37.16
C LEU A 460 30.09 10.89 38.59
N GLY A 461 30.89 11.29 39.59
CA GLY A 461 30.81 10.75 40.95
C GLY A 461 29.85 11.50 41.89
N GLY A 462 29.33 12.67 41.50
CA GLY A 462 28.44 13.47 42.32
C GLY A 462 29.03 13.74 43.74
N ARG A 463 28.25 13.51 44.80
CA ARG A 463 28.70 13.70 46.19
C ARG A 463 29.83 12.75 46.61
N ARG A 464 29.98 11.60 45.96
CA ARG A 464 31.01 10.59 46.27
C ARG A 464 32.40 11.01 45.79
N ALA A 465 32.45 11.97 44.87
CA ALA A 465 33.66 12.47 44.25
C ALA A 465 34.08 13.88 44.77
N ARG A 466 33.65 14.25 45.98
CA ARG A 466 33.97 15.56 46.55
C ARG A 466 35.47 15.81 46.61
N THR A 467 36.23 14.81 47.02
CA THR A 467 37.70 14.85 47.11
C THR A 467 38.39 14.97 45.75
N ALA A 468 37.76 14.55 44.65
CA ALA A 468 38.28 14.79 43.31
C ALA A 468 38.27 16.28 42.94
N GLY A 469 37.22 16.99 43.33
CA GLY A 469 37.15 18.44 43.17
C GLY A 469 38.20 19.19 44.02
N GLU A 470 38.47 18.70 45.23
CA GLU A 470 39.52 19.24 46.13
C GLU A 470 40.91 19.00 45.50
N GLY A 471 41.20 17.79 45.03
CA GLY A 471 42.46 17.46 44.35
C GLY A 471 42.68 18.21 43.02
N LEU A 472 41.61 18.57 42.31
CA LEU A 472 41.68 19.47 41.14
C LEU A 472 42.02 20.90 41.57
N ALA A 473 41.43 21.40 42.66
CA ALA A 473 41.66 22.75 43.15
C ALA A 473 43.12 22.98 43.60
N GLU A 474 43.73 21.96 44.20
CA GLU A 474 45.15 21.99 44.56
C GLU A 474 46.05 22.11 43.32
N ARG A 475 45.64 21.51 42.15
CA ARG A 475 46.46 21.49 40.93
C ARG A 475 46.23 22.68 40.02
N LEU A 476 44.95 23.04 39.78
CA LEU A 476 44.52 24.02 38.78
C LEU A 476 44.14 25.40 39.38
N GLY A 477 43.95 25.46 40.69
CA GLY A 477 43.36 26.62 41.36
C GLY A 477 41.85 26.72 41.17
N ALA A 478 41.16 27.54 41.93
CA ALA A 478 39.72 27.64 42.01
C ALA A 478 39.06 27.97 40.64
N HIS A 479 39.64 28.92 39.89
CA HIS A 479 39.10 29.33 38.59
C HIS A 479 39.25 28.26 37.49
N GLY A 480 40.39 27.56 37.43
CA GLY A 480 40.65 26.47 36.50
C GLY A 480 39.69 25.30 36.71
N VAL A 481 39.48 24.94 37.98
CA VAL A 481 38.51 23.87 38.33
C VAL A 481 37.10 24.20 37.88
N LEU A 482 36.63 25.43 38.14
CA LEU A 482 35.27 25.81 37.75
C LEU A 482 35.07 25.76 36.23
N ARG A 483 36.03 26.32 35.46
CA ARG A 483 35.97 26.30 33.99
C ARG A 483 35.97 24.86 33.44
N LEU A 484 36.93 24.05 33.89
CA LEU A 484 37.10 22.67 33.41
C LEU A 484 35.91 21.81 33.78
N ARG A 485 35.39 21.92 35.00
CA ARG A 485 34.23 21.17 35.48
C ARG A 485 32.95 21.54 34.70
N ASP A 486 32.74 22.84 34.46
CA ASP A 486 31.61 23.35 33.67
C ASP A 486 31.67 22.84 32.22
N ARG A 487 32.87 22.89 31.61
CA ARG A 487 33.11 22.43 30.25
C ARG A 487 32.91 20.91 30.14
N ALA A 488 33.46 20.16 31.07
CA ALA A 488 33.31 18.70 31.14
C ALA A 488 31.85 18.26 31.42
N GLY A 489 31.15 19.01 32.26
CA GLY A 489 29.73 18.76 32.53
C GLY A 489 28.84 18.97 31.30
N ARG A 490 29.08 20.02 30.52
CA ARG A 490 28.38 20.25 29.23
C ARG A 490 28.72 19.16 28.23
N LEU A 491 30.00 18.82 28.07
CA LEU A 491 30.43 17.72 27.18
C LEU A 491 29.73 16.41 27.51
N LEU A 492 29.65 16.05 28.80
CA LEU A 492 28.95 14.83 29.22
C LEU A 492 27.46 14.88 28.86
N ALA A 493 26.80 16.01 29.14
CA ALA A 493 25.38 16.17 28.80
C ALA A 493 25.14 16.03 27.29
N GLU A 494 25.96 16.70 26.47
CA GLU A 494 25.85 16.61 24.99
C GLU A 494 26.09 15.20 24.46
N HIS A 495 27.03 14.43 25.05
CA HIS A 495 27.26 13.05 24.66
C HIS A 495 26.10 12.14 25.04
N VAL A 496 25.55 12.31 26.24
CA VAL A 496 24.36 11.55 26.67
C VAL A 496 23.17 11.84 25.77
N ASP A 497 22.89 13.12 25.50
CA ASP A 497 21.80 13.56 24.63
C ASP A 497 21.97 13.00 23.23
N ARG A 498 23.18 13.03 22.66
CA ARG A 498 23.51 12.50 21.35
C ARG A 498 23.30 10.99 21.24
N VAL A 499 23.72 10.21 22.26
CA VAL A 499 23.54 8.77 22.29
C VAL A 499 22.05 8.42 22.38
N MET A 500 21.32 9.01 23.32
CA MET A 500 19.89 8.73 23.51
C MET A 500 19.08 9.10 22.28
N TYR A 501 19.38 10.26 21.67
CA TYR A 501 18.74 10.69 20.43
C TYR A 501 19.06 9.75 19.26
N ALA A 502 20.32 9.37 19.07
CA ALA A 502 20.72 8.50 17.96
C ALA A 502 20.07 7.11 18.05
N GLU A 503 19.97 6.52 19.24
CA GLU A 503 19.31 5.22 19.41
C GLU A 503 17.79 5.34 19.26
N ARG A 504 17.17 6.44 19.71
CA ARG A 504 15.76 6.77 19.44
C ARG A 504 15.47 6.84 17.93
N GLU A 505 16.28 7.59 17.17
CA GLU A 505 16.11 7.71 15.71
C GLU A 505 16.27 6.36 15.01
N ARG A 506 17.22 5.52 15.44
CA ARG A 506 17.34 4.14 14.93
C ARG A 506 16.08 3.33 15.18
N ARG A 507 15.47 3.51 16.35
CA ARG A 507 14.24 2.81 16.70
C ARG A 507 13.07 3.24 15.83
N LEU A 508 13.02 4.51 15.42
CA LEU A 508 11.97 5.08 14.55
C LEU A 508 12.23 4.80 13.06
N ALA A 509 13.47 4.62 12.62
CA ALA A 509 13.82 4.50 11.22
C ALA A 509 12.98 3.51 10.40
N PRO A 510 12.62 2.30 10.89
CA PRO A 510 11.73 1.40 10.15
C PRO A 510 10.31 1.94 9.98
N LEU A 511 9.82 2.71 10.96
CA LEU A 511 8.51 3.35 10.91
C LEU A 511 8.52 4.53 9.92
N ASP A 512 9.56 5.34 9.95
CA ASP A 512 9.74 6.48 9.05
C ASP A 512 9.87 6.02 7.58
N ALA A 513 10.52 4.87 7.36
CA ALA A 513 10.64 4.26 6.03
C ALA A 513 9.28 3.84 5.42
N LEU A 514 8.22 3.70 6.21
CA LEU A 514 6.87 3.44 5.70
C LEU A 514 6.21 4.67 5.06
N ASP A 515 6.78 5.84 5.22
CA ASP A 515 6.37 7.10 4.57
C ASP A 515 4.89 7.44 4.82
N VAL A 516 4.46 7.36 6.09
CA VAL A 516 3.07 7.61 6.49
C VAL A 516 2.91 9.06 6.96
N HIS A 517 2.27 9.89 6.13
CA HIS A 517 2.12 11.33 6.34
C HIS A 517 0.65 11.77 6.50
N PRO A 518 0.36 12.97 7.03
CA PRO A 518 -1.00 13.49 7.18
C PRO A 518 -1.61 14.02 5.89
N GLU A 519 -0.77 14.43 4.90
CA GLU A 519 -1.17 15.12 3.68
C GLU A 519 -2.17 14.33 2.82
N PRO A 520 -2.03 13.00 2.61
CA PRO A 520 -2.92 12.24 1.73
C PRO A 520 -4.40 12.36 2.10
N GLN A 521 -4.74 12.45 3.40
CA GLN A 521 -6.12 12.68 3.84
C GLN A 521 -6.68 14.00 3.29
N ALA A 522 -5.96 15.09 3.48
CA ALA A 522 -6.38 16.43 3.06
C ALA A 522 -6.42 16.54 1.54
N GLU A 523 -5.45 15.97 0.85
CA GLU A 523 -5.34 15.99 -0.61
C GLU A 523 -6.48 15.21 -1.29
N LEU A 524 -6.86 14.04 -0.78
CA LEU A 524 -7.98 13.27 -1.29
C LEU A 524 -9.30 14.03 -1.14
N ILE A 525 -9.54 14.69 -0.01
CA ILE A 525 -10.75 15.50 0.24
C ILE A 525 -10.75 16.74 -0.65
N ALA A 526 -9.61 17.43 -0.79
CA ALA A 526 -9.47 18.59 -1.65
C ALA A 526 -9.72 18.24 -3.12
N ALA A 527 -9.15 17.15 -3.62
CA ALA A 527 -9.35 16.68 -4.99
C ALA A 527 -10.84 16.39 -5.27
N LEU A 528 -11.53 15.72 -4.34
CA LEU A 528 -12.97 15.49 -4.45
C LEU A 528 -13.75 16.82 -4.50
N SER A 529 -13.38 17.79 -3.66
CA SER A 529 -14.06 19.08 -3.59
C SER A 529 -13.90 19.89 -4.89
N VAL A 530 -12.72 19.83 -5.51
CA VAL A 530 -12.47 20.47 -6.81
C VAL A 530 -13.32 19.77 -7.89
N LEU A 531 -13.33 18.44 -7.92
CA LEU A 531 -14.13 17.66 -8.88
C LEU A 531 -15.63 18.00 -8.79
N GLN A 532 -16.15 18.19 -7.57
CA GLN A 532 -17.56 18.56 -7.36
C GLN A 532 -17.91 19.95 -7.87
N LYS A 533 -16.96 20.86 -7.95
CA LYS A 533 -17.17 22.22 -8.50
C LYS A 533 -17.14 22.24 -10.02
N GLU A 534 -16.31 21.38 -10.63
CA GLU A 534 -16.15 21.30 -12.07
C GLU A 534 -17.21 20.42 -12.77
N ARG A 535 -17.95 19.63 -12.01
CA ARG A 535 -19.08 18.82 -12.47
C ARG A 535 -20.34 19.65 -12.61
#